data_be5a2abd283ecb1807b0b0b13630ccd0
#
_entry.id   be5a2abd283ecb1807b0b0b13630ccd0
#
_cell.length_a   1.000
_cell.length_b   1.000
_cell.length_c   1.000
_cell.angle_alpha   90.00
_cell.angle_beta   90.00
_cell.angle_gamma   90.00
#
_symmetry.space_group_name_H-M   'P 1'
#
loop_
_entity.id
_entity.type
_entity.pdbx_description
1 polymer ?
#
loop_
_entity_poly.entity_id
_entity_poly.type
_entity_poly.pdbx_seq_one_letter_code
_entity_poly.pdbx_strand_id
1 'polypeptide(L)'
;MKKPVVGITMGDPAGVGPEIVIKSLSRKEVYDQCSPLAVGDAKIFDRAAKLLGGTVQIHPVHRVEDCLFEYGTIDVFDLGILDNIPFETGKESAACGDAAFQAVTSVISLAMQKKIDATVTAPLNKAAIQMAGHHYSGHTEIYAEQTGTQHYTMLLAHGNLRVVHVSTHVSLREACDRCKKERVYEVIRLADQACRAMGIESPRVGVSGLNPHAGEGGLFGREEIEEICPAVERAVREGIRAEG
;
A
#
# COMPACT_ATOMS: atom_id res chain seq x y z
N MET A 1 -15.71 1.27 21.06
CA MET A 1 -15.75 1.58 19.60
C MET A 1 -15.64 0.26 18.84
N LYS A 2 -16.33 0.11 17.71
CA LYS A 2 -16.18 -1.06 16.85
C LYS A 2 -14.76 -1.06 16.27
N LYS A 3 -14.06 -2.19 16.30
CA LYS A 3 -12.73 -2.32 15.69
C LYS A 3 -12.85 -2.18 14.17
N PRO A 4 -11.89 -1.52 13.49
CA PRO A 4 -11.89 -1.43 12.04
C PRO A 4 -11.69 -2.82 11.41
N VAL A 5 -12.41 -3.10 10.35
CA VAL A 5 -12.19 -4.30 9.53
C VAL A 5 -11.08 -4.02 8.53
N VAL A 6 -10.01 -4.83 8.58
CA VAL A 6 -8.83 -4.66 7.74
C VAL A 6 -8.69 -5.84 6.78
N GLY A 7 -8.84 -5.59 5.49
CA GLY A 7 -8.61 -6.58 4.43
C GLY A 7 -7.11 -6.73 4.14
N ILE A 8 -6.60 -7.97 4.14
CA ILE A 8 -5.18 -8.26 3.99
C ILE A 8 -5.00 -9.21 2.80
N THR A 9 -4.33 -8.76 1.73
CA THR A 9 -4.15 -9.61 0.55
C THR A 9 -3.19 -10.76 0.82
N MET A 10 -3.40 -11.88 0.13
CA MET A 10 -2.53 -13.05 0.16
C MET A 10 -1.11 -12.76 -0.36
N GLY A 11 -0.98 -11.82 -1.32
CA GLY A 11 0.25 -11.64 -2.08
C GLY A 11 0.46 -12.76 -3.10
N ASP A 12 1.72 -12.95 -3.52
CA ASP A 12 2.07 -14.04 -4.44
C ASP A 12 1.96 -15.40 -3.74
N PRO A 13 1.09 -16.31 -4.21
CA PRO A 13 0.93 -17.66 -3.64
C PRO A 13 2.18 -18.53 -3.71
N ALA A 14 3.06 -18.28 -4.68
CA ALA A 14 4.35 -18.98 -4.82
C ALA A 14 5.47 -18.34 -3.98
N GLY A 15 5.22 -17.14 -3.43
CA GLY A 15 6.15 -16.39 -2.59
C GLY A 15 5.90 -16.58 -1.09
N VAL A 16 6.40 -15.62 -0.31
CA VAL A 16 6.33 -15.62 1.17
C VAL A 16 5.08 -14.92 1.73
N GLY A 17 4.22 -14.38 0.85
CA GLY A 17 3.04 -13.62 1.23
C GLY A 17 2.11 -14.37 2.19
N PRO A 18 1.67 -15.60 1.84
CA PRO A 18 0.77 -16.38 2.69
C PRO A 18 1.33 -16.65 4.08
N GLU A 19 2.62 -16.99 4.19
CA GLU A 19 3.28 -17.25 5.48
C GLU A 19 3.40 -15.99 6.33
N ILE A 20 3.68 -14.83 5.72
CA ILE A 20 3.72 -13.53 6.42
C ILE A 20 2.35 -13.21 7.00
N VAL A 21 1.29 -13.41 6.23
CA VAL A 21 -0.09 -13.16 6.68
C VAL A 21 -0.44 -14.09 7.85
N ILE A 22 -0.19 -15.40 7.72
CA ILE A 22 -0.44 -16.36 8.80
C ILE A 22 0.33 -15.98 10.07
N LYS A 23 1.64 -15.69 9.97
CA LYS A 23 2.46 -15.26 11.13
C LYS A 23 1.93 -13.99 11.79
N SER A 24 1.48 -13.03 11.00
CA SER A 24 0.91 -11.78 11.50
C SER A 24 -0.41 -12.03 12.22
N LEU A 25 -1.31 -12.82 11.63
CA LEU A 25 -2.62 -13.13 12.18
C LEU A 25 -2.60 -14.22 13.27
N SER A 26 -1.46 -14.85 13.52
CA SER A 26 -1.25 -15.68 14.71
C SER A 26 -0.93 -14.87 15.95
N ARG A 27 -0.89 -13.54 15.89
CA ARG A 27 -0.59 -12.64 17.00
C ARG A 27 -1.87 -12.03 17.54
N LYS A 28 -2.11 -12.23 18.85
CA LYS A 28 -3.31 -11.71 19.52
C LYS A 28 -3.43 -10.19 19.44
N GLU A 29 -2.30 -9.48 19.49
CA GLU A 29 -2.25 -8.03 19.47
C GLU A 29 -2.90 -7.44 18.20
N VAL A 30 -2.90 -8.18 17.09
CA VAL A 30 -3.57 -7.75 15.85
C VAL A 30 -5.08 -7.70 16.08
N TYR A 31 -5.64 -8.75 16.71
CA TYR A 31 -7.07 -8.80 17.02
C TYR A 31 -7.49 -7.82 18.12
N ASP A 32 -6.54 -7.35 18.92
CA ASP A 32 -6.81 -6.28 19.90
C ASP A 32 -6.99 -4.91 19.22
N GLN A 33 -6.37 -4.70 18.04
CA GLN A 33 -6.39 -3.44 17.30
C GLN A 33 -7.44 -3.39 16.19
N CYS A 34 -7.67 -4.50 15.49
CA CYS A 34 -8.57 -4.55 14.33
C CYS A 34 -9.31 -5.89 14.23
N SER A 35 -10.23 -5.97 13.28
CA SER A 35 -10.91 -7.18 12.82
C SER A 35 -10.26 -7.59 11.47
N PRO A 36 -9.26 -8.48 11.47
CA PRO A 36 -8.51 -8.80 10.26
C PRO A 36 -9.28 -9.80 9.37
N LEU A 37 -9.26 -9.58 8.05
CA LEU A 37 -9.81 -10.45 7.02
C LEU A 37 -8.74 -10.71 5.97
N ALA A 38 -8.25 -11.94 5.88
CA ALA A 38 -7.39 -12.33 4.77
C ALA A 38 -8.20 -12.44 3.47
N VAL A 39 -7.61 -12.06 2.34
CA VAL A 39 -8.26 -12.11 1.03
C VAL A 39 -7.37 -12.83 0.04
N GLY A 40 -7.86 -13.92 -0.54
CA GLY A 40 -7.12 -14.76 -1.46
C GLY A 40 -7.71 -16.16 -1.54
N ASP A 41 -6.86 -17.16 -1.61
CA ASP A 41 -7.26 -18.57 -1.73
C ASP A 41 -7.10 -19.29 -0.37
N ALA A 42 -8.20 -19.79 0.17
CA ALA A 42 -8.22 -20.44 1.48
C ALA A 42 -7.31 -21.68 1.54
N LYS A 43 -7.18 -22.44 0.43
CA LYS A 43 -6.29 -23.61 0.38
C LYS A 43 -4.83 -23.23 0.47
N ILE A 44 -4.45 -22.06 -0.08
CA ILE A 44 -3.08 -21.54 0.02
C ILE A 44 -2.78 -21.12 1.46
N PHE A 45 -3.71 -20.45 2.13
CA PHE A 45 -3.57 -20.12 3.55
C PHE A 45 -3.54 -21.35 4.44
N ASP A 46 -4.37 -22.38 4.17
CA ASP A 46 -4.33 -23.64 4.91
C ASP A 46 -2.97 -24.36 4.74
N ARG A 47 -2.42 -24.39 3.51
CA ARG A 47 -1.07 -24.89 3.26
C ARG A 47 -0.02 -24.11 4.05
N ALA A 48 -0.08 -22.79 4.04
CA ALA A 48 0.85 -21.95 4.78
C ALA A 48 0.73 -22.15 6.31
N ALA A 49 -0.48 -22.26 6.82
CA ALA A 49 -0.72 -22.54 8.24
C ALA A 49 -0.12 -23.89 8.66
N LYS A 50 -0.31 -24.95 7.86
CA LYS A 50 0.29 -26.27 8.09
C LYS A 50 1.81 -26.22 8.08
N LEU A 51 2.40 -25.52 7.13
CA LEU A 51 3.86 -25.32 7.03
C LEU A 51 4.45 -24.65 8.29
N LEU A 52 3.68 -23.75 8.89
CA LEU A 52 4.06 -23.00 10.10
C LEU A 52 3.68 -23.68 11.43
N GLY A 53 3.27 -24.95 11.39
CA GLY A 53 2.96 -25.74 12.59
C GLY A 53 1.47 -25.85 12.94
N GLY A 54 0.58 -25.35 12.10
CA GLY A 54 -0.87 -25.62 12.17
C GLY A 54 -1.57 -25.08 13.43
N THR A 55 -1.12 -23.96 13.98
CA THR A 55 -1.66 -23.40 15.25
C THR A 55 -2.94 -22.57 15.09
N VAL A 56 -3.34 -22.28 13.86
CA VAL A 56 -4.54 -21.49 13.53
C VAL A 56 -5.47 -22.27 12.62
N GLN A 57 -6.76 -22.00 12.73
CA GLN A 57 -7.78 -22.56 11.83
C GLN A 57 -8.06 -21.57 10.70
N ILE A 58 -8.23 -22.08 9.48
CA ILE A 58 -8.66 -21.28 8.32
C ILE A 58 -10.17 -21.39 8.21
N HIS A 59 -10.85 -20.26 8.20
CA HIS A 59 -12.30 -20.13 8.05
C HIS A 59 -12.63 -19.45 6.73
N PRO A 60 -12.94 -20.21 5.65
CA PRO A 60 -13.33 -19.63 4.37
C PRO A 60 -14.69 -18.95 4.47
N VAL A 61 -14.78 -17.71 3.95
CA VAL A 61 -16.03 -16.96 3.86
C VAL A 61 -16.18 -16.34 2.47
N HIS A 62 -17.40 -16.06 2.05
CA HIS A 62 -17.70 -15.35 0.81
C HIS A 62 -18.39 -14.01 1.04
N ARG A 63 -18.63 -13.67 2.30
CA ARG A 63 -19.21 -12.40 2.74
C ARG A 63 -18.50 -11.94 4.02
N VAL A 64 -18.27 -10.64 4.13
CA VAL A 64 -17.62 -10.05 5.32
C VAL A 64 -18.48 -10.23 6.58
N GLU A 65 -19.78 -10.28 6.42
CA GLU A 65 -20.75 -10.46 7.50
C GLU A 65 -20.67 -11.86 8.15
N ASP A 66 -20.07 -12.84 7.46
CA ASP A 66 -19.94 -14.21 7.95
C ASP A 66 -18.62 -14.44 8.72
N CYS A 67 -17.76 -13.40 8.82
CA CYS A 67 -16.48 -13.48 9.55
C CYS A 67 -16.70 -13.58 11.06
N LEU A 68 -15.87 -14.39 11.71
CA LEU A 68 -15.86 -14.56 13.16
C LEU A 68 -15.03 -13.49 13.87
N PHE A 69 -13.91 -13.07 13.26
CA PHE A 69 -12.93 -12.13 13.82
C PHE A 69 -12.37 -12.57 15.19
N GLU A 70 -12.22 -13.89 15.38
CA GLU A 70 -11.75 -14.50 16.63
C GLU A 70 -10.28 -14.90 16.53
N TYR A 71 -9.51 -14.58 17.57
CA TYR A 71 -8.13 -15.03 17.67
C TYR A 71 -8.02 -16.57 17.68
N GLY A 72 -7.09 -17.10 16.88
CA GLY A 72 -6.94 -18.54 16.67
C GLY A 72 -7.65 -19.05 15.40
N THR A 73 -8.57 -18.24 14.86
CA THR A 73 -9.23 -18.47 13.56
C THR A 73 -8.90 -17.32 12.61
N ILE A 74 -8.48 -17.65 11.40
CA ILE A 74 -8.22 -16.67 10.34
C ILE A 74 -9.37 -16.75 9.33
N ASP A 75 -10.20 -15.71 9.30
CA ASP A 75 -11.22 -15.55 8.28
C ASP A 75 -10.54 -15.25 6.94
N VAL A 76 -10.90 -16.00 5.92
CA VAL A 76 -10.40 -15.83 4.55
C VAL A 76 -11.57 -15.57 3.61
N PHE A 77 -11.60 -14.37 3.02
CA PHE A 77 -12.48 -14.10 1.89
C PHE A 77 -11.95 -14.91 0.70
N ASP A 78 -12.57 -16.08 0.51
CA ASP A 78 -12.06 -17.10 -0.39
C ASP A 78 -12.46 -16.80 -1.83
N LEU A 79 -11.46 -16.70 -2.69
CA LEU A 79 -11.61 -16.43 -4.11
C LEU A 79 -11.57 -17.70 -4.96
N GLY A 80 -11.03 -18.81 -4.43
CA GLY A 80 -10.99 -20.12 -5.11
C GLY A 80 -10.25 -20.11 -6.46
N ILE A 81 -9.28 -19.20 -6.65
CA ILE A 81 -8.66 -18.92 -7.95
C ILE A 81 -7.73 -20.05 -8.39
N LEU A 82 -7.02 -20.65 -7.43
CA LEU A 82 -5.99 -21.65 -7.69
C LEU A 82 -6.49 -23.09 -7.53
N ASP A 83 -7.80 -23.30 -7.51
CA ASP A 83 -8.37 -24.62 -7.42
C ASP A 83 -7.93 -25.48 -8.62
N ASN A 84 -7.15 -26.55 -8.30
CA ASN A 84 -6.59 -27.50 -9.27
C ASN A 84 -5.58 -26.89 -10.28
N ILE A 85 -5.05 -25.70 -10.03
CA ILE A 85 -3.99 -25.10 -10.84
C ILE A 85 -2.64 -25.42 -10.18
N PRO A 86 -1.78 -26.23 -10.82
CA PRO A 86 -0.47 -26.56 -10.25
C PRO A 86 0.49 -25.38 -10.37
N PHE A 87 1.26 -25.13 -9.31
CA PHE A 87 2.37 -24.20 -9.32
C PHE A 87 3.46 -24.68 -8.37
N GLU A 88 4.68 -24.16 -8.55
CA GLU A 88 5.84 -24.49 -7.74
C GLU A 88 6.22 -23.30 -6.86
N THR A 89 6.35 -23.53 -5.54
CA THR A 89 6.78 -22.50 -4.59
C THR A 89 8.19 -22.00 -4.95
N GLY A 90 8.36 -20.67 -4.93
CA GLY A 90 9.63 -20.01 -5.27
C GLY A 90 9.85 -19.81 -6.77
N LYS A 91 8.90 -20.21 -7.62
CA LYS A 91 8.96 -19.97 -9.07
C LYS A 91 7.88 -19.00 -9.54
N GLU A 92 8.24 -18.15 -10.49
CA GLU A 92 7.30 -17.25 -11.14
C GLU A 92 6.25 -18.03 -11.93
N SER A 93 5.00 -17.62 -11.80
CA SER A 93 3.86 -18.25 -12.45
C SER A 93 2.80 -17.21 -12.79
N ALA A 94 2.32 -17.24 -14.03
CA ALA A 94 1.22 -16.38 -14.45
C ALA A 94 -0.04 -16.61 -13.59
N ALA A 95 -0.36 -17.86 -13.25
CA ALA A 95 -1.51 -18.19 -12.40
C ALA A 95 -1.38 -17.58 -11.00
N CYS A 96 -0.17 -17.63 -10.40
CA CYS A 96 0.09 -17.01 -9.11
C CYS A 96 0.06 -15.48 -9.20
N GLY A 97 0.56 -14.92 -10.30
CA GLY A 97 0.48 -13.48 -10.57
C GLY A 97 -0.96 -13.00 -10.70
N ASP A 98 -1.79 -13.73 -11.43
CA ASP A 98 -3.21 -13.43 -11.57
C ASP A 98 -3.95 -13.53 -10.23
N ALA A 99 -3.69 -14.59 -9.44
CA ALA A 99 -4.29 -14.75 -8.12
C ALA A 99 -3.90 -13.61 -7.17
N ALA A 100 -2.64 -13.18 -7.19
CA ALA A 100 -2.19 -12.03 -6.41
C ALA A 100 -2.89 -10.73 -6.84
N PHE A 101 -3.03 -10.51 -8.15
CA PHE A 101 -3.75 -9.36 -8.69
C PHE A 101 -5.23 -9.37 -8.32
N GLN A 102 -5.91 -10.52 -8.45
CA GLN A 102 -7.31 -10.66 -8.05
C GLN A 102 -7.52 -10.43 -6.55
N ALA A 103 -6.60 -10.85 -5.68
CA ALA A 103 -6.67 -10.55 -4.26
C ALA A 103 -6.57 -9.02 -3.99
N VAL A 104 -5.70 -8.30 -4.70
CA VAL A 104 -5.60 -6.84 -4.61
C VAL A 104 -6.87 -6.16 -5.10
N THR A 105 -7.40 -6.55 -6.26
CA THR A 105 -8.63 -5.96 -6.80
C THR A 105 -9.83 -6.23 -5.90
N SER A 106 -9.87 -7.40 -5.27
CA SER A 106 -10.95 -7.76 -4.33
C SER A 106 -10.93 -6.91 -3.07
N VAL A 107 -9.77 -6.67 -2.42
CA VAL A 107 -9.72 -5.79 -1.25
C VAL A 107 -10.07 -4.35 -1.62
N ILE A 108 -9.66 -3.85 -2.79
CA ILE A 108 -10.05 -2.52 -3.29
C ILE A 108 -11.58 -2.45 -3.43
N SER A 109 -12.19 -3.45 -4.08
CA SER A 109 -13.63 -3.51 -4.26
C SER A 109 -14.39 -3.54 -2.92
N LEU A 110 -13.94 -4.36 -1.95
CA LEU A 110 -14.53 -4.40 -0.61
C LEU A 110 -14.42 -3.06 0.12
N ALA A 111 -13.28 -2.37 -0.01
CA ALA A 111 -13.07 -1.04 0.58
C ALA A 111 -13.98 0.02 -0.07
N MET A 112 -14.08 0.04 -1.40
CA MET A 112 -14.94 0.96 -2.14
C MET A 112 -16.42 0.74 -1.82
N GLN A 113 -16.83 -0.50 -1.53
CA GLN A 113 -18.16 -0.87 -1.06
C GLN A 113 -18.39 -0.60 0.43
N LYS A 114 -17.37 -0.08 1.15
CA LYS A 114 -17.41 0.17 2.60
C LYS A 114 -17.69 -1.10 3.43
N LYS A 115 -17.31 -2.26 2.93
CA LYS A 115 -17.38 -3.53 3.63
C LYS A 115 -16.20 -3.73 4.58
N ILE A 116 -15.07 -3.11 4.27
CA ILE A 116 -13.86 -3.04 5.08
C ILE A 116 -13.42 -1.59 5.22
N ASP A 117 -12.69 -1.27 6.30
CA ASP A 117 -12.29 0.09 6.64
C ASP A 117 -10.87 0.45 6.15
N ALA A 118 -10.02 -0.56 5.95
CA ALA A 118 -8.65 -0.39 5.48
C ALA A 118 -8.15 -1.63 4.75
N THR A 119 -7.06 -1.47 4.00
CA THR A 119 -6.39 -2.55 3.28
C THR A 119 -4.91 -2.63 3.64
N VAL A 120 -4.39 -3.85 3.70
CA VAL A 120 -2.96 -4.16 3.84
C VAL A 120 -2.58 -5.13 2.74
N THR A 121 -1.43 -4.94 2.11
CA THR A 121 -0.99 -5.79 1.01
C THR A 121 0.24 -6.62 1.38
N ALA A 122 0.15 -7.94 1.17
CA ALA A 122 1.32 -8.82 1.20
C ALA A 122 2.13 -8.68 -0.10
N PRO A 123 3.41 -9.10 -0.11
CA PRO A 123 4.28 -8.94 -1.28
C PRO A 123 3.74 -9.66 -2.52
N LEU A 124 3.73 -8.97 -3.66
CA LEU A 124 3.46 -9.56 -4.97
C LEU A 124 4.76 -9.65 -5.80
N ASN A 125 4.76 -10.55 -6.78
CA ASN A 125 5.84 -10.67 -7.74
C ASN A 125 5.46 -9.90 -9.02
N LYS A 126 6.25 -8.87 -9.37
CA LYS A 126 5.98 -8.01 -10.54
C LYS A 126 6.08 -8.78 -11.86
N ALA A 127 7.05 -9.69 -11.98
CA ALA A 127 7.17 -10.50 -13.18
C ALA A 127 5.97 -11.45 -13.33
N ALA A 128 5.52 -12.08 -12.24
CA ALA A 128 4.38 -12.98 -12.27
C ALA A 128 3.08 -12.25 -12.67
N ILE A 129 2.80 -11.04 -12.16
CA ILE A 129 1.62 -10.28 -12.57
C ILE A 129 1.71 -9.80 -14.03
N GLN A 130 2.92 -9.46 -14.53
CA GLN A 130 3.12 -9.16 -15.94
C GLN A 130 2.93 -10.39 -16.84
N MET A 131 3.42 -11.57 -16.42
CA MET A 131 3.16 -12.83 -17.13
C MET A 131 1.66 -13.15 -17.21
N ALA A 132 0.88 -12.71 -16.25
CA ALA A 132 -0.58 -12.83 -16.23
C ALA A 132 -1.28 -11.77 -17.11
N GLY A 133 -0.54 -10.86 -17.74
CA GLY A 133 -1.09 -9.79 -18.58
C GLY A 133 -1.46 -8.51 -17.83
N HIS A 134 -1.13 -8.40 -16.55
CA HIS A 134 -1.39 -7.19 -15.75
C HIS A 134 -0.15 -6.29 -15.73
N HIS A 135 -0.19 -5.16 -16.44
CA HIS A 135 0.96 -4.27 -16.66
C HIS A 135 1.02 -3.14 -15.62
N TYR A 136 1.37 -3.48 -14.38
CA TYR A 136 1.54 -2.51 -13.29
C TYR A 136 2.95 -2.58 -12.71
N SER A 137 3.47 -1.45 -12.25
CA SER A 137 4.78 -1.36 -11.59
C SER A 137 4.70 -1.74 -10.09
N GLY A 138 3.51 -1.77 -9.51
CA GLY A 138 3.26 -2.19 -8.13
C GLY A 138 1.83 -1.91 -7.66
N HIS A 139 1.61 -2.09 -6.36
CA HIS A 139 0.29 -1.88 -5.74
C HIS A 139 -0.25 -0.48 -5.95
N THR A 140 0.59 0.55 -5.85
CA THR A 140 0.18 1.96 -5.91
C THR A 140 -0.59 2.29 -7.17
N GLU A 141 -0.12 1.81 -8.33
CA GLU A 141 -0.75 2.04 -9.62
C GLU A 141 -2.06 1.27 -9.75
N ILE A 142 -2.12 0.03 -9.23
CA ILE A 142 -3.35 -0.76 -9.20
C ILE A 142 -4.43 -0.03 -8.38
N TYR A 143 -4.05 0.45 -7.19
CA TYR A 143 -4.97 1.21 -6.33
C TYR A 143 -5.43 2.50 -7.00
N ALA A 144 -4.52 3.29 -7.55
CA ALA A 144 -4.85 4.56 -8.19
C ALA A 144 -5.84 4.37 -9.35
N GLU A 145 -5.58 3.40 -10.22
CA GLU A 145 -6.45 3.12 -11.36
C GLU A 145 -7.84 2.62 -10.92
N GLN A 146 -7.89 1.64 -10.03
CA GLN A 146 -9.16 1.04 -9.63
C GLN A 146 -10.03 1.93 -8.74
N THR A 147 -9.43 2.90 -8.05
CA THR A 147 -10.18 3.90 -7.27
C THR A 147 -10.46 5.17 -8.07
N GLY A 148 -9.94 5.30 -9.30
CA GLY A 148 -10.04 6.53 -10.10
C GLY A 148 -9.26 7.71 -9.49
N THR A 149 -8.26 7.43 -8.63
CA THR A 149 -7.49 8.45 -7.93
C THR A 149 -6.40 9.01 -8.83
N GLN A 150 -6.45 10.30 -9.14
CA GLN A 150 -5.46 10.99 -9.98
C GLN A 150 -4.29 11.56 -9.17
N HIS A 151 -4.55 11.96 -7.91
CA HIS A 151 -3.60 12.64 -7.03
C HIS A 151 -3.20 11.72 -5.88
N TYR A 152 -2.03 11.14 -5.97
CA TYR A 152 -1.50 10.23 -4.97
C TYR A 152 0.01 10.32 -4.82
N THR A 153 0.51 9.88 -3.68
CA THR A 153 1.94 9.70 -3.43
C THR A 153 2.17 8.60 -2.41
N MET A 154 3.41 8.12 -2.32
CA MET A 154 3.83 7.18 -1.30
C MET A 154 4.25 7.93 -0.04
N LEU A 155 3.73 7.51 1.10
CA LEU A 155 4.12 7.99 2.42
C LEU A 155 4.86 6.87 3.16
N LEU A 156 6.08 7.14 3.60
CA LEU A 156 6.82 6.30 4.52
C LEU A 156 6.70 6.88 5.94
N ALA A 157 6.44 6.03 6.92
CA ALA A 157 6.26 6.43 8.30
C ALA A 157 7.10 5.56 9.24
N HIS A 158 7.82 6.22 10.16
CA HIS A 158 8.52 5.56 11.26
C HIS A 158 8.48 6.45 12.51
N GLY A 159 7.88 5.96 13.58
CA GLY A 159 7.68 6.77 14.79
C GLY A 159 6.94 8.08 14.46
N ASN A 160 7.60 9.22 14.71
CA ASN A 160 7.08 10.54 14.40
C ASN A 160 7.54 11.10 13.05
N LEU A 161 8.41 10.41 12.32
CA LEU A 161 8.86 10.83 10.99
C LEU A 161 7.88 10.32 9.93
N ARG A 162 7.48 11.20 9.01
CA ARG A 162 6.73 10.89 7.79
C ARG A 162 7.46 11.52 6.62
N VAL A 163 7.65 10.73 5.57
CA VAL A 163 8.30 11.19 4.34
C VAL A 163 7.38 10.89 3.17
N VAL A 164 7.13 11.89 2.34
CA VAL A 164 6.40 11.75 1.08
C VAL A 164 7.31 12.10 -0.10
N HIS A 165 7.07 11.50 -1.24
CA HIS A 165 7.95 11.60 -2.40
C HIS A 165 7.30 12.38 -3.54
N VAL A 166 8.05 13.27 -4.16
CA VAL A 166 7.65 13.96 -5.40
C VAL A 166 7.61 12.96 -6.56
N SER A 167 8.57 12.04 -6.59
CA SER A 167 8.63 10.93 -7.55
C SER A 167 9.20 9.67 -6.92
N THR A 168 8.87 8.49 -7.47
CA THR A 168 9.36 7.18 -7.05
C THR A 168 9.68 6.32 -8.26
N HIS A 169 10.65 5.39 -8.13
CA HIS A 169 10.98 4.38 -9.14
C HIS A 169 11.36 4.95 -10.52
N VAL A 170 12.06 6.06 -10.54
CA VAL A 170 12.53 6.73 -11.75
C VAL A 170 14.06 6.92 -11.72
N SER A 171 14.68 7.18 -12.87
CA SER A 171 16.09 7.55 -12.92
C SER A 171 16.32 8.91 -12.25
N LEU A 172 17.57 9.19 -11.80
CA LEU A 172 17.90 10.51 -11.23
C LEU A 172 17.61 11.66 -12.20
N ARG A 173 17.86 11.47 -13.50
CA ARG A 173 17.54 12.48 -14.53
C ARG A 173 16.04 12.74 -14.58
N GLU A 174 15.25 11.69 -14.63
CA GLU A 174 13.80 11.81 -14.66
C GLU A 174 13.24 12.38 -13.33
N ALA A 175 13.88 12.11 -12.20
CA ALA A 175 13.50 12.71 -10.91
C ALA A 175 13.65 14.23 -10.94
N CYS A 176 14.73 14.75 -11.54
CA CYS A 176 14.90 16.18 -11.74
C CYS A 176 13.80 16.75 -12.66
N ASP A 177 13.49 16.07 -13.76
CA ASP A 177 12.46 16.49 -14.71
C ASP A 177 11.06 16.50 -14.08
N ARG A 178 10.80 15.61 -13.11
CA ARG A 178 9.54 15.52 -12.34
C ARG A 178 9.44 16.50 -11.20
N CYS A 179 10.54 17.15 -10.80
CA CYS A 179 10.53 18.18 -9.76
C CYS A 179 9.93 19.49 -10.31
N LYS A 180 8.60 19.49 -10.48
CA LYS A 180 7.84 20.63 -11.01
C LYS A 180 6.95 21.24 -9.94
N LYS A 181 6.81 22.56 -9.97
CA LYS A 181 6.05 23.36 -9.01
C LYS A 181 4.69 22.76 -8.67
N GLU A 182 3.92 22.38 -9.68
CA GLU A 182 2.58 21.84 -9.48
C GLU A 182 2.63 20.48 -8.74
N ARG A 183 3.61 19.62 -9.08
CA ARG A 183 3.78 18.34 -8.42
C ARG A 183 4.30 18.49 -7.00
N VAL A 184 5.26 19.36 -6.76
CA VAL A 184 5.77 19.66 -5.41
C VAL A 184 4.65 20.19 -4.53
N TYR A 185 3.88 21.16 -5.01
CA TYR A 185 2.72 21.69 -4.29
C TYR A 185 1.68 20.62 -4.00
N GLU A 186 1.35 19.77 -4.96
CA GLU A 186 0.42 18.66 -4.78
C GLU A 186 0.88 17.72 -3.66
N VAL A 187 2.16 17.36 -3.64
CA VAL A 187 2.73 16.46 -2.63
C VAL A 187 2.73 17.11 -1.25
N ILE A 188 3.00 18.42 -1.14
CA ILE A 188 2.87 19.18 0.12
C ILE A 188 1.45 19.09 0.65
N ARG A 189 0.45 19.30 -0.22
CA ARG A 189 -0.97 19.20 0.14
C ARG A 189 -1.37 17.81 0.59
N LEU A 190 -0.91 16.77 -0.11
CA LEU A 190 -1.15 15.37 0.26
C LEU A 190 -0.51 15.02 1.60
N ALA A 191 0.71 15.54 1.88
CA ALA A 191 1.39 15.35 3.16
C ALA A 191 0.60 15.96 4.32
N ASP A 192 0.14 17.20 4.18
CA ASP A 192 -0.68 17.89 5.20
C ASP A 192 -1.98 17.13 5.45
N GLN A 193 -2.69 16.75 4.38
CA GLN A 193 -3.95 15.99 4.48
C GLN A 193 -3.75 14.63 5.17
N ALA A 194 -2.70 13.89 4.80
CA ALA A 194 -2.41 12.59 5.40
C ALA A 194 -2.08 12.74 6.90
N CYS A 195 -1.27 13.72 7.28
CA CYS A 195 -0.94 13.99 8.67
C CYS A 195 -2.19 14.38 9.49
N ARG A 196 -3.08 15.21 8.94
CA ARG A 196 -4.34 15.57 9.60
C ARG A 196 -5.26 14.34 9.76
N ALA A 197 -5.35 13.48 8.76
CA ALA A 197 -6.10 12.24 8.84
C ALA A 197 -5.56 11.29 9.93
N MET A 198 -4.25 11.36 10.22
CA MET A 198 -3.60 10.64 11.32
C MET A 198 -3.78 11.32 12.69
N GLY A 199 -4.58 12.39 12.81
CA GLY A 199 -4.85 13.09 14.06
C GLY A 199 -3.84 14.17 14.42
N ILE A 200 -2.95 14.59 13.52
CA ILE A 200 -2.02 15.72 13.74
C ILE A 200 -2.75 17.02 13.35
N GLU A 201 -3.18 17.79 14.34
CA GLU A 201 -3.99 19.00 14.10
C GLU A 201 -3.27 20.06 13.29
N SER A 202 -1.97 20.25 13.50
CA SER A 202 -1.16 21.29 12.84
C SER A 202 0.16 20.71 12.30
N PRO A 203 0.11 19.97 11.19
CA PRO A 203 1.32 19.40 10.58
C PRO A 203 2.31 20.48 10.17
N ARG A 204 3.60 20.16 10.26
CA ARG A 204 4.68 20.95 9.68
C ARG A 204 5.31 20.15 8.54
N VAL A 205 5.32 20.71 7.35
CA VAL A 205 5.83 20.07 6.15
C VAL A 205 7.15 20.72 5.77
N GLY A 206 8.27 20.04 6.06
CA GLY A 206 9.58 20.44 5.57
C GLY A 206 9.79 19.94 4.14
N VAL A 207 10.20 20.79 3.23
CA VAL A 207 10.47 20.47 1.84
C VAL A 207 11.98 20.52 1.61
N SER A 208 12.59 19.39 1.26
CA SER A 208 14.02 19.34 0.99
C SER A 208 14.34 19.95 -0.38
N GLY A 209 15.52 20.57 -0.52
CA GLY A 209 16.08 20.92 -1.82
C GLY A 209 16.38 19.68 -2.66
N LEU A 210 16.45 19.87 -3.97
CA LEU A 210 16.86 18.88 -4.96
C LEU A 210 18.39 18.93 -5.16
N ASN A 211 18.93 20.15 -5.27
CA ASN A 211 20.34 20.37 -5.54
C ASN A 211 21.18 20.47 -4.28
N PRO A 212 22.50 20.19 -4.34
CA PRO A 212 23.42 20.49 -3.23
C PRO A 212 23.30 21.94 -2.76
N HIS A 213 23.30 22.15 -1.44
CA HIS A 213 23.15 23.49 -0.82
C HIS A 213 21.91 24.26 -1.30
N ALA A 214 20.82 23.55 -1.62
CA ALA A 214 19.61 24.13 -2.19
C ALA A 214 19.89 25.04 -3.41
N GLY A 215 20.79 24.56 -4.29
CA GLY A 215 21.14 25.24 -5.53
C GLY A 215 22.09 26.43 -5.38
N GLU A 216 22.50 26.84 -4.13
CA GLU A 216 23.41 27.96 -3.86
C GLU A 216 23.05 29.22 -4.67
N GLY A 217 21.80 29.67 -4.57
CA GLY A 217 21.32 30.83 -5.31
C GLY A 217 21.26 30.65 -6.83
N GLY A 218 21.24 29.41 -7.32
CA GLY A 218 21.17 29.03 -8.73
C GLY A 218 22.51 28.63 -9.34
N LEU A 219 23.57 28.53 -8.53
CA LEU A 219 24.90 28.11 -8.98
C LEU A 219 24.92 26.61 -9.41
N PHE A 220 24.20 25.74 -8.69
CA PHE A 220 24.17 24.29 -8.90
C PHE A 220 22.86 23.78 -9.50
N GLY A 221 21.96 24.68 -9.89
CA GLY A 221 20.64 24.38 -10.43
C GLY A 221 19.64 25.47 -10.02
N ARG A 222 18.51 25.50 -10.70
CA ARG A 222 17.49 26.54 -10.47
C ARG A 222 16.15 26.00 -10.03
N GLU A 223 16.08 24.68 -9.80
CA GLU A 223 14.85 23.99 -9.43
C GLU A 223 14.26 24.50 -8.12
N GLU A 224 15.09 24.88 -7.15
CA GLU A 224 14.64 25.51 -5.92
C GLU A 224 13.96 26.84 -6.20
N ILE A 225 14.56 27.68 -7.04
CA ILE A 225 14.07 29.03 -7.35
C ILE A 225 12.82 28.98 -8.23
N GLU A 226 12.82 28.08 -9.21
CA GLU A 226 11.79 28.06 -10.27
C GLU A 226 10.61 27.14 -9.94
N GLU A 227 10.83 26.09 -9.15
CA GLU A 227 9.84 25.06 -8.90
C GLU A 227 9.52 24.91 -7.40
N ILE A 228 10.52 24.65 -6.54
CA ILE A 228 10.29 24.27 -5.14
C ILE A 228 9.81 25.45 -4.30
N CYS A 229 10.55 26.56 -4.26
CA CYS A 229 10.16 27.74 -3.48
C CYS A 229 8.77 28.28 -3.87
N PRO A 230 8.44 28.44 -5.17
CA PRO A 230 7.10 28.86 -5.57
C PRO A 230 5.98 27.90 -5.16
N ALA A 231 6.26 26.57 -5.06
CA ALA A 231 5.31 25.59 -4.56
C ALA A 231 5.08 25.73 -3.06
N VAL A 232 6.17 25.89 -2.28
CA VAL A 232 6.12 26.13 -0.82
C VAL A 232 5.36 27.44 -0.53
N GLU A 233 5.70 28.54 -1.20
CA GLU A 233 5.00 29.82 -1.06
C GLU A 233 3.50 29.72 -1.34
N ARG A 234 3.12 28.95 -2.36
CA ARG A 234 1.71 28.70 -2.66
C ARG A 234 1.02 27.95 -1.52
N ALA A 235 1.64 26.89 -1.02
CA ALA A 235 1.12 26.10 0.09
C ALA A 235 0.92 26.96 1.36
N VAL A 236 1.89 27.84 1.66
CA VAL A 236 1.81 28.76 2.80
C VAL A 236 0.67 29.77 2.62
N ARG A 237 0.47 30.34 1.43
CA ARG A 237 -0.65 31.24 1.14
C ARG A 237 -2.02 30.54 1.31
N GLU A 238 -2.09 29.24 1.12
CA GLU A 238 -3.29 28.42 1.31
C GLU A 238 -3.44 27.87 2.75
N GLY A 239 -2.58 28.31 3.67
CA GLY A 239 -2.67 28.00 5.10
C GLY A 239 -1.99 26.71 5.54
N ILE A 240 -1.19 26.07 4.68
CA ILE A 240 -0.37 24.92 5.04
C ILE A 240 0.93 25.43 5.69
N ARG A 241 1.33 24.83 6.81
CA ARG A 241 2.61 25.15 7.47
C ARG A 241 3.76 24.43 6.75
N ALA A 242 4.16 24.98 5.60
CA ALA A 242 5.27 24.46 4.80
C ALA A 242 6.50 25.36 4.92
N GLU A 243 7.69 24.76 4.89
CA GLU A 243 8.98 25.43 4.89
C GLU A 243 9.98 24.63 4.04
N GLY A 244 10.91 25.31 3.34
CA GLY A 244 11.96 24.70 2.51
C GLY A 244 12.85 25.72 1.86
#